data_482edf0bc583d5a83342f6d506d1cd31
#
_entry.id   482edf0bc583d5a83342f6d506d1cd31
#
_cell.length_a   1.000
_cell.length_b   1.000
_cell.length_c   1.000
_cell.angle_alpha   90.00
_cell.angle_beta   90.00
_cell.angle_gamma   90.00
#
_symmetry.space_group_name_H-M   'P 1'
#
loop_
_entity.id
_entity.type
_entity.pdbx_description
1 polymer ?
#
loop_
_entity_poly.entity_id
_entity_poly.type
_entity_poly.pdbx_seq_one_letter_code
_entity_poly.pdbx_strand_id
1 'polypeptide(L)'
;LNAVISKLNQENFSETPTMAVVNNNVEQVPGRIYRTIDFILPGQLGFSLLSAGVFGVAFLFFNLRQQLVLKRFYATPIRRLYIILGEALSRVLFQLITAVIIIGIGYFAFNFTLVHGWITFVSIMVLSFIALILFMGFGFIVSGVAKNESSIPPFANLITLPQFLLAGTFFSIDNFPTWMQPFCRLLPLTHFNNAMRNISFEGASLISVWPDISFLLIWIVVVYAIAFKIFKWE
;
A
#
# COMPACT_ATOMS: atom_id res chain seq x y z
N LEU A 1 26.93 -14.37 27.70
CA LEU A 1 27.71 -13.12 27.71
C LEU A 1 28.22 -12.84 29.14
N ASN A 2 27.35 -12.90 30.17
CA ASN A 2 27.72 -12.64 31.56
C ASN A 2 28.83 -13.59 32.07
N ALA A 3 28.81 -14.88 31.69
CA ALA A 3 29.86 -15.84 32.06
C ALA A 3 31.21 -15.52 31.39
N VAL A 4 31.20 -14.95 30.19
CA VAL A 4 32.44 -14.54 29.50
C VAL A 4 33.00 -13.25 30.11
N ILE A 5 32.13 -12.30 30.45
CA ILE A 5 32.51 -11.04 31.08
C ILE A 5 33.05 -11.27 32.49
N SER A 6 32.43 -12.17 33.26
CA SER A 6 32.93 -12.51 34.60
C SER A 6 34.28 -13.22 34.55
N LYS A 7 34.51 -14.07 33.53
CA LYS A 7 35.80 -14.77 33.35
C LYS A 7 36.91 -13.80 32.94
N LEU A 8 36.61 -12.85 32.02
CA LEU A 8 37.55 -11.82 31.63
C LEU A 8 37.88 -10.83 32.76
N ASN A 9 36.93 -10.50 33.60
CA ASN A 9 37.16 -9.69 34.80
C ASN A 9 38.01 -10.41 35.85
N GLN A 10 37.81 -11.73 36.06
CA GLN A 10 38.61 -12.53 37.00
C GLN A 10 40.05 -12.73 36.51
N GLU A 11 40.30 -12.87 35.20
CA GLU A 11 41.64 -13.08 34.63
C GLU A 11 42.45 -11.80 34.55
N ASN A 12 41.85 -10.63 34.32
CA ASN A 12 42.57 -9.38 34.10
C ASN A 12 42.63 -8.44 35.32
N PHE A 13 41.76 -8.62 36.34
CA PHE A 13 41.64 -7.68 37.46
C PHE A 13 41.35 -8.40 38.78
N SER A 14 42.22 -9.33 39.15
CA SER A 14 42.04 -10.16 40.36
C SER A 14 42.07 -9.40 41.70
N GLU A 15 42.55 -8.15 41.74
CA GLU A 15 42.70 -7.35 42.96
C GLU A 15 41.95 -6.01 42.96
N THR A 16 41.19 -5.68 41.91
CA THR A 16 40.37 -4.45 41.87
C THR A 16 38.90 -4.72 42.14
N PRO A 17 38.22 -3.89 42.98
CA PRO A 17 36.79 -4.05 43.17
C PRO A 17 36.08 -3.83 41.84
N THR A 18 35.16 -4.74 41.50
CA THR A 18 34.33 -4.66 40.28
C THR A 18 33.63 -3.31 40.19
N MET A 19 34.16 -2.39 39.39
CA MET A 19 33.59 -1.04 39.23
C MET A 19 32.35 -0.97 38.35
N ALA A 20 31.98 -2.05 37.68
CA ALA A 20 30.77 -2.08 36.88
C ALA A 20 30.15 -3.49 36.86
N VAL A 21 29.07 -3.67 37.57
CA VAL A 21 28.17 -4.81 37.39
C VAL A 21 27.21 -4.42 36.29
N VAL A 22 27.41 -4.92 35.07
CA VAL A 22 26.38 -4.79 34.01
C VAL A 22 25.27 -5.77 34.37
N ASN A 23 24.28 -5.30 35.13
CA ASN A 23 23.02 -6.02 35.33
C ASN A 23 22.24 -5.95 33.99
N ASN A 24 22.40 -6.99 33.18
CA ASN A 24 21.49 -7.24 32.07
C ASN A 24 20.15 -7.77 32.65
N ASN A 25 19.40 -6.90 33.30
CA ASN A 25 17.98 -7.14 33.50
C ASN A 25 17.34 -6.95 32.13
N VAL A 26 17.19 -8.03 31.38
CA VAL A 26 16.31 -8.07 30.21
C VAL A 26 14.89 -8.05 30.77
N GLU A 27 14.37 -6.87 31.02
CA GLU A 27 12.97 -6.70 31.34
C GLU A 27 12.19 -7.01 30.07
N GLN A 28 11.55 -8.18 30.04
CA GLN A 28 10.63 -8.51 28.96
C GLN A 28 9.41 -7.61 29.12
N VAL A 29 9.40 -6.48 28.40
CA VAL A 29 8.21 -5.67 28.26
C VAL A 29 7.19 -6.52 27.49
N PRO A 30 6.00 -6.82 28.06
CA PRO A 30 4.97 -7.57 27.37
C PRO A 30 4.50 -6.77 26.17
N GLY A 31 5.05 -7.08 25.01
CA GLY A 31 4.70 -6.51 23.71
C GLY A 31 3.89 -7.50 22.89
N ARG A 32 3.13 -7.01 21.93
CA ARG A 32 2.43 -7.87 20.97
C ARG A 32 3.45 -8.58 20.10
N ILE A 33 3.26 -9.88 19.89
CA ILE A 33 4.12 -10.67 18.98
C ILE A 33 3.82 -10.22 17.56
N TYR A 34 4.79 -9.56 16.92
CA TYR A 34 4.72 -9.19 15.50
C TYR A 34 4.91 -10.45 14.65
N ARG A 35 3.88 -10.82 13.91
CA ARG A 35 3.89 -11.99 13.04
C ARG A 35 4.26 -11.59 11.63
N THR A 36 4.84 -12.50 10.87
CA THR A 36 5.18 -12.27 9.45
C THR A 36 3.97 -11.84 8.63
N ILE A 37 2.77 -12.35 8.96
CA ILE A 37 1.53 -11.97 8.28
C ILE A 37 1.17 -10.50 8.51
N ASP A 38 1.45 -9.93 9.69
CA ASP A 38 1.16 -8.55 10.01
C ASP A 38 2.02 -7.58 9.18
N PHE A 39 3.17 -8.06 8.69
CA PHE A 39 4.02 -7.33 7.76
C PHE A 39 3.59 -7.51 6.30
N ILE A 40 3.37 -8.76 5.87
CA ILE A 40 3.18 -9.11 4.46
C ILE A 40 1.76 -8.79 3.97
N LEU A 41 0.71 -9.03 4.77
CA LEU A 41 -0.67 -8.87 4.33
C LEU A 41 -1.01 -7.42 3.91
N PRO A 42 -0.59 -6.36 4.64
CA PRO A 42 -0.73 -4.98 4.18
C PRO A 42 -0.13 -4.74 2.80
N GLY A 43 1.08 -5.25 2.57
CA GLY A 43 1.75 -5.13 1.28
C GLY A 43 1.04 -5.87 0.15
N GLN A 44 0.54 -7.08 0.41
CA GLN A 44 -0.22 -7.87 -0.57
C GLN A 44 -1.58 -7.25 -0.88
N LEU A 45 -2.27 -6.72 0.12
CA LEU A 45 -3.51 -5.98 -0.09
C LEU A 45 -3.24 -4.74 -0.95
N GLY A 46 -2.23 -3.94 -0.59
CA GLY A 46 -1.86 -2.75 -1.33
C GLY A 46 -1.50 -3.05 -2.79
N PHE A 47 -0.73 -4.11 -3.04
CA PHE A 47 -0.42 -4.56 -4.39
C PHE A 47 -1.65 -5.05 -5.18
N SER A 48 -2.55 -5.78 -4.52
CA SER A 48 -3.81 -6.20 -5.12
C SER A 48 -4.66 -5.00 -5.56
N LEU A 49 -4.80 -3.99 -4.69
CA LEU A 49 -5.50 -2.75 -4.99
C LEU A 49 -4.82 -1.96 -6.12
N LEU A 50 -3.49 -1.86 -6.09
CA LEU A 50 -2.69 -1.20 -7.13
C LEU A 50 -2.88 -1.88 -8.48
N SER A 51 -2.68 -3.19 -8.54
CA SER A 51 -2.80 -3.95 -9.78
C SER A 51 -4.21 -3.88 -10.35
N ALA A 52 -5.23 -4.14 -9.53
CA ALA A 52 -6.61 -4.08 -9.98
C ALA A 52 -7.03 -2.66 -10.40
N GLY A 53 -6.58 -1.62 -9.68
CA GLY A 53 -6.83 -0.22 -10.04
C GLY A 53 -6.19 0.14 -11.37
N VAL A 54 -4.90 -0.16 -11.54
CA VAL A 54 -4.16 0.21 -12.74
C VAL A 54 -4.62 -0.60 -13.96
N PHE A 55 -4.54 -1.93 -13.90
CA PHE A 55 -4.91 -2.78 -15.04
C PHE A 55 -6.40 -2.71 -15.36
N GLY A 56 -7.24 -2.80 -14.32
CA GLY A 56 -8.69 -2.79 -14.51
C GLY A 56 -9.18 -1.54 -15.21
N VAL A 57 -8.71 -0.36 -14.78
CA VAL A 57 -9.10 0.91 -15.38
C VAL A 57 -8.45 1.09 -16.77
N ALA A 58 -7.17 0.70 -16.93
CA ALA A 58 -6.47 0.83 -18.19
C ALA A 58 -7.14 0.04 -19.30
N PHE A 59 -7.45 -1.23 -19.10
CA PHE A 59 -8.14 -2.06 -20.08
C PHE A 59 -9.57 -1.57 -20.37
N LEU A 60 -10.30 -1.21 -19.31
CA LEU A 60 -11.67 -0.73 -19.47
C LEU A 60 -11.74 0.50 -20.40
N PHE A 61 -11.03 1.56 -20.02
CA PHE A 61 -11.14 2.83 -20.74
C PHE A 61 -10.50 2.76 -22.13
N PHE A 62 -9.47 1.92 -22.30
CA PHE A 62 -8.95 1.62 -23.62
C PHE A 62 -10.03 0.97 -24.51
N ASN A 63 -10.71 -0.08 -24.01
CA ASN A 63 -11.75 -0.77 -24.76
C ASN A 63 -12.97 0.11 -25.05
N LEU A 64 -13.43 0.92 -24.09
CA LEU A 64 -14.51 1.89 -24.31
C LEU A 64 -14.18 2.89 -25.42
N ARG A 65 -12.91 3.30 -25.52
CA ARG A 65 -12.44 4.18 -26.60
C ARG A 65 -12.38 3.46 -27.94
N GLN A 66 -11.83 2.24 -28.01
CA GLN A 66 -11.67 1.45 -29.24
C GLN A 66 -13.00 1.04 -29.86
N GLN A 67 -13.93 0.57 -29.05
CA GLN A 67 -15.23 0.10 -29.52
C GLN A 67 -16.17 1.22 -29.93
N LEU A 68 -15.69 2.47 -29.93
CA LEU A 68 -16.50 3.66 -30.23
C LEU A 68 -17.78 3.77 -29.39
N VAL A 69 -17.83 3.05 -28.28
CA VAL A 69 -18.97 3.07 -27.35
C VAL A 69 -19.19 4.50 -26.84
N LEU A 70 -18.11 5.23 -26.57
CA LEU A 70 -18.16 6.64 -26.21
C LEU A 70 -18.81 7.50 -27.30
N LYS A 71 -18.61 7.19 -28.59
CA LYS A 71 -19.27 7.90 -29.70
C LYS A 71 -20.75 7.54 -29.82
N ARG A 72 -21.15 6.32 -29.56
CA ARG A 72 -22.57 5.90 -29.55
C ARG A 72 -23.39 6.58 -28.46
N PHE A 73 -22.75 6.87 -27.32
CA PHE A 73 -23.41 7.62 -26.23
C PHE A 73 -23.70 9.09 -26.59
N TYR A 74 -23.08 9.66 -27.64
CA TYR A 74 -23.49 10.98 -28.14
C TYR A 74 -24.94 11.01 -28.67
N ALA A 75 -25.45 9.87 -29.07
CA ALA A 75 -26.83 9.75 -29.54
C ALA A 75 -27.85 9.60 -28.41
N THR A 76 -27.39 9.47 -27.14
CA THR A 76 -28.26 9.34 -25.98
C THR A 76 -28.18 10.58 -25.10
N PRO A 77 -29.27 10.96 -24.38
CA PRO A 77 -29.28 12.12 -23.49
C PRO A 77 -28.50 11.93 -22.19
N ILE A 78 -27.70 10.85 -22.07
CA ILE A 78 -26.97 10.50 -20.86
C ILE A 78 -25.63 11.26 -20.82
N ARG A 79 -25.36 11.96 -19.72
CA ARG A 79 -24.06 12.64 -19.51
C ARG A 79 -22.94 11.62 -19.33
N ARG A 80 -21.87 11.75 -20.08
CA ARG A 80 -20.68 10.88 -20.03
C ARG A 80 -20.15 10.64 -18.62
N LEU A 81 -20.27 11.66 -17.77
CA LEU A 81 -19.84 11.61 -16.37
C LEU A 81 -20.52 10.47 -15.60
N TYR A 82 -21.82 10.24 -15.83
CA TYR A 82 -22.54 9.18 -15.14
C TYR A 82 -22.07 7.77 -15.52
N ILE A 83 -21.66 7.58 -16.78
CA ILE A 83 -21.13 6.31 -17.26
C ILE A 83 -19.79 6.02 -16.63
N ILE A 84 -18.89 7.03 -16.63
CA ILE A 84 -17.55 6.91 -16.03
C ILE A 84 -17.66 6.68 -14.52
N LEU A 85 -18.50 7.45 -13.82
CA LEU A 85 -18.70 7.29 -12.39
C LEU A 85 -19.35 5.95 -12.04
N GLY A 86 -20.33 5.49 -12.83
CA GLY A 86 -20.97 4.19 -12.62
C GLY A 86 -19.97 3.05 -12.75
N GLU A 87 -19.14 3.06 -13.78
CA GLU A 87 -18.11 2.04 -14.01
C GLU A 87 -17.00 2.11 -12.94
N ALA A 88 -16.56 3.32 -12.60
CA ALA A 88 -15.58 3.51 -11.53
C ALA A 88 -16.10 3.01 -10.19
N LEU A 89 -17.35 3.33 -9.85
CA LEU A 89 -17.99 2.91 -8.61
C LEU A 89 -18.16 1.38 -8.55
N SER A 90 -18.56 0.76 -9.65
CA SER A 90 -18.66 -0.71 -9.75
C SER A 90 -17.33 -1.38 -9.45
N ARG A 91 -16.22 -0.87 -9.99
CA ARG A 91 -14.87 -1.40 -9.75
C ARG A 91 -14.41 -1.18 -8.32
N VAL A 92 -14.67 0.00 -7.77
CA VAL A 92 -14.36 0.29 -6.37
C VAL A 92 -15.09 -0.68 -5.44
N LEU A 93 -16.40 -0.89 -5.64
CA LEU A 93 -17.17 -1.82 -4.84
C LEU A 93 -16.64 -3.25 -4.95
N PHE A 94 -16.38 -3.73 -6.17
CA PHE A 94 -15.82 -5.06 -6.38
C PHE A 94 -14.46 -5.23 -5.70
N GLN A 95 -13.62 -4.22 -5.79
CA GLN A 95 -12.28 -4.28 -5.20
C GLN A 95 -12.30 -4.15 -3.67
N LEU A 96 -13.24 -3.38 -3.11
CA LEU A 96 -13.44 -3.35 -1.66
C LEU A 96 -13.95 -4.69 -1.13
N ILE A 97 -14.85 -5.39 -1.87
CA ILE A 97 -15.27 -6.76 -1.53
C ILE A 97 -14.04 -7.70 -1.54
N THR A 98 -13.18 -7.60 -2.54
CA THR A 98 -11.92 -8.36 -2.59
C THR A 98 -11.02 -8.06 -1.39
N ALA A 99 -10.90 -6.80 -1.00
CA ALA A 99 -10.16 -6.39 0.19
C ALA A 99 -10.74 -7.01 1.48
N VAL A 100 -12.07 -7.02 1.63
CA VAL A 100 -12.76 -7.69 2.75
C VAL A 100 -12.41 -9.17 2.79
N ILE A 101 -12.42 -9.85 1.64
CA ILE A 101 -12.08 -11.28 1.55
C ILE A 101 -10.62 -11.52 1.94
N ILE A 102 -9.69 -10.72 1.43
CA ILE A 102 -8.25 -10.84 1.77
C ILE A 102 -8.02 -10.64 3.27
N ILE A 103 -8.61 -9.60 3.86
CA ILE A 103 -8.50 -9.34 5.30
C ILE A 103 -9.19 -10.44 6.11
N GLY A 104 -10.36 -10.91 5.66
CA GLY A 104 -11.09 -12.01 6.30
C GLY A 104 -10.26 -13.29 6.33
N ILE A 105 -9.69 -13.70 5.19
CA ILE A 105 -8.78 -14.86 5.13
C ILE A 105 -7.56 -14.63 6.03
N GLY A 106 -6.97 -13.44 5.98
CA GLY A 106 -5.85 -13.07 6.86
C GLY A 106 -6.19 -13.23 8.34
N TYR A 107 -7.34 -12.75 8.74
CA TYR A 107 -7.81 -12.80 10.13
C TYR A 107 -8.12 -14.24 10.59
N PHE A 108 -8.95 -14.98 9.81
CA PHE A 108 -9.42 -16.31 10.21
C PHE A 108 -8.40 -17.42 9.99
N ALA A 109 -7.63 -17.39 8.88
CA ALA A 109 -6.70 -18.46 8.54
C ALA A 109 -5.28 -18.22 9.05
N PHE A 110 -4.84 -16.94 9.10
CA PHE A 110 -3.46 -16.59 9.43
C PHE A 110 -3.30 -15.78 10.72
N ASN A 111 -4.40 -15.56 11.46
CA ASN A 111 -4.42 -14.76 12.68
C ASN A 111 -3.81 -13.36 12.51
N PHE A 112 -4.17 -12.69 11.40
CA PHE A 112 -3.79 -11.30 11.16
C PHE A 112 -4.33 -10.39 12.27
N THR A 113 -3.49 -9.49 12.75
CA THR A 113 -3.81 -8.66 13.91
C THR A 113 -4.73 -7.49 13.52
N LEU A 114 -5.92 -7.43 14.11
CA LEU A 114 -6.83 -6.30 14.07
C LEU A 114 -7.03 -5.79 15.50
N VAL A 115 -6.19 -4.87 15.93
CA VAL A 115 -6.05 -4.47 17.34
C VAL A 115 -7.36 -4.02 17.98
N HIS A 116 -8.11 -3.15 17.32
CA HIS A 116 -9.42 -2.68 17.79
C HIS A 116 -10.59 -3.34 17.04
N GLY A 117 -10.36 -4.54 16.49
CA GLY A 117 -11.39 -5.34 15.81
C GLY A 117 -12.10 -4.56 14.69
N TRP A 118 -13.38 -4.27 14.88
CA TRP A 118 -14.22 -3.62 13.87
C TRP A 118 -13.76 -2.21 13.51
N ILE A 119 -13.26 -1.43 14.47
CA ILE A 119 -12.78 -0.06 14.21
C ILE A 119 -11.56 -0.09 13.29
N THR A 120 -10.61 -0.99 13.54
CA THR A 120 -9.45 -1.23 12.68
C THR A 120 -9.89 -1.64 11.28
N PHE A 121 -10.84 -2.56 11.17
CA PHE A 121 -11.36 -3.02 9.88
C PHE A 121 -11.96 -1.87 9.07
N VAL A 122 -12.82 -1.05 9.66
CA VAL A 122 -13.41 0.13 8.98
C VAL A 122 -12.33 1.12 8.56
N SER A 123 -11.34 1.37 9.42
CA SER A 123 -10.22 2.27 9.10
C SER A 123 -9.40 1.77 7.90
N ILE A 124 -9.16 0.46 7.82
CA ILE A 124 -8.48 -0.16 6.67
C ILE A 124 -9.34 -0.02 5.40
N MET A 125 -10.67 -0.17 5.49
CA MET A 125 -11.56 0.00 4.34
C MET A 125 -11.55 1.43 3.81
N VAL A 126 -11.55 2.43 4.70
CA VAL A 126 -11.42 3.85 4.31
C VAL A 126 -10.07 4.12 3.63
N LEU A 127 -8.98 3.61 4.21
CA LEU A 127 -7.65 3.74 3.60
C LEU A 127 -7.57 3.05 2.23
N SER A 128 -8.15 1.85 2.10
CA SER A 128 -8.23 1.10 0.85
C SER A 128 -9.03 1.85 -0.22
N PHE A 129 -10.11 2.52 0.16
CA PHE A 129 -10.90 3.36 -0.73
C PHE A 129 -10.08 4.53 -1.29
N ILE A 130 -9.34 5.24 -0.42
CA ILE A 130 -8.46 6.35 -0.84
C ILE A 130 -7.38 5.83 -1.81
N ALA A 131 -6.73 4.72 -1.47
CA ALA A 131 -5.71 4.11 -2.31
C ALA A 131 -6.26 3.65 -3.68
N LEU A 132 -7.47 3.09 -3.72
CA LEU A 132 -8.13 2.69 -4.97
C LEU A 132 -8.34 3.89 -5.89
N ILE A 133 -8.84 5.00 -5.38
CA ILE A 133 -9.01 6.24 -6.17
C ILE A 133 -7.66 6.63 -6.79
N LEU A 134 -6.58 6.62 -6.00
CA LEU A 134 -5.25 6.94 -6.51
C LEU A 134 -4.80 5.98 -7.61
N PHE A 135 -4.90 4.67 -7.37
CA PHE A 135 -4.40 3.65 -8.29
C PHE A 135 -5.22 3.58 -9.59
N MET A 136 -6.51 3.86 -9.52
CA MET A 136 -7.35 4.04 -10.70
C MET A 136 -6.88 5.23 -11.57
N GLY A 137 -6.40 6.30 -10.95
CA GLY A 137 -5.79 7.43 -11.66
C GLY A 137 -4.58 7.03 -12.51
N PHE A 138 -3.70 6.15 -12.01
CA PHE A 138 -2.63 5.58 -12.83
C PHE A 138 -3.17 4.76 -14.00
N GLY A 139 -4.26 4.02 -13.81
CA GLY A 139 -4.93 3.29 -14.89
C GLY A 139 -5.43 4.22 -16.01
N PHE A 140 -5.96 5.39 -15.66
CA PHE A 140 -6.33 6.42 -16.64
C PHE A 140 -5.13 6.92 -17.45
N ILE A 141 -3.98 7.14 -16.79
CA ILE A 141 -2.75 7.54 -17.51
C ILE A 141 -2.33 6.45 -18.49
N VAL A 142 -2.27 5.19 -18.05
CA VAL A 142 -1.91 4.04 -18.89
C VAL A 142 -2.87 3.95 -20.09
N SER A 143 -4.18 4.05 -19.86
CA SER A 143 -5.18 4.03 -20.93
C SER A 143 -4.98 5.17 -21.95
N GLY A 144 -4.57 6.35 -21.48
CA GLY A 144 -4.32 7.52 -22.35
C GLY A 144 -3.08 7.38 -23.22
N VAL A 145 -2.04 6.70 -22.73
CA VAL A 145 -0.76 6.49 -23.43
C VAL A 145 -0.81 5.27 -24.37
N ALA A 146 -1.57 4.23 -24.00
CA ALA A 146 -1.64 2.99 -24.76
C ALA A 146 -2.22 3.20 -26.17
N LYS A 147 -1.47 2.77 -27.19
CA LYS A 147 -1.88 2.83 -28.61
C LYS A 147 -2.67 1.60 -29.04
N ASN A 148 -2.41 0.46 -28.45
CA ASN A 148 -3.08 -0.81 -28.68
C ASN A 148 -3.22 -1.58 -27.36
N GLU A 149 -4.08 -2.60 -27.33
CA GLU A 149 -4.37 -3.38 -26.13
C GLU A 149 -3.12 -4.08 -25.58
N SER A 150 -2.25 -4.58 -26.44
CA SER A 150 -1.00 -5.24 -26.07
C SER A 150 0.05 -4.30 -25.48
N SER A 151 -0.10 -2.98 -25.62
CA SER A 151 0.79 -2.01 -24.97
C SER A 151 0.38 -1.67 -23.52
N ILE A 152 -0.84 -2.04 -23.11
CA ILE A 152 -1.31 -1.78 -21.73
C ILE A 152 -0.43 -2.47 -20.69
N PRO A 153 -0.16 -3.81 -20.79
CA PRO A 153 0.63 -4.49 -19.76
C PRO A 153 2.04 -3.93 -19.56
N PRO A 154 2.83 -3.63 -20.61
CA PRO A 154 4.14 -3.00 -20.41
C PRO A 154 4.08 -1.66 -19.66
N PHE A 155 3.15 -0.76 -20.03
CA PHE A 155 3.01 0.52 -19.36
C PHE A 155 2.46 0.39 -17.93
N ALA A 156 1.51 -0.50 -17.70
CA ALA A 156 1.00 -0.80 -16.37
C ALA A 156 2.10 -1.37 -15.46
N ASN A 157 2.91 -2.31 -15.97
CA ASN A 157 4.01 -2.91 -15.24
C ASN A 157 5.12 -1.90 -14.91
N LEU A 158 5.37 -0.91 -15.78
CA LEU A 158 6.33 0.15 -15.50
C LEU A 158 5.94 0.95 -14.24
N ILE A 159 4.66 1.05 -13.93
CA ILE A 159 4.15 1.72 -12.73
C ILE A 159 4.04 0.75 -11.55
N THR A 160 3.49 -0.45 -11.77
CA THR A 160 3.13 -1.36 -10.68
C THR A 160 4.33 -2.13 -10.12
N LEU A 161 5.26 -2.61 -10.96
CA LEU A 161 6.40 -3.41 -10.49
C LEU A 161 7.37 -2.65 -9.60
N PRO A 162 7.80 -1.41 -9.92
CA PRO A 162 8.65 -0.66 -9.01
C PRO A 162 7.98 -0.42 -7.66
N GLN A 163 6.69 -0.08 -7.65
CA GLN A 163 5.96 0.10 -6.40
C GLN A 163 5.88 -1.20 -5.60
N PHE A 164 5.57 -2.33 -6.23
CA PHE A 164 5.47 -3.62 -5.56
C PHE A 164 6.78 -4.05 -4.91
N LEU A 165 7.90 -3.87 -5.63
CA LEU A 165 9.21 -4.31 -5.15
C LEU A 165 9.83 -3.36 -4.11
N LEU A 166 9.62 -2.05 -4.27
CA LEU A 166 10.33 -1.02 -3.51
C LEU A 166 9.49 -0.40 -2.39
N ALA A 167 8.17 -0.62 -2.35
CA ALA A 167 7.28 -0.03 -1.36
C ALA A 167 7.27 -0.75 0.00
N GLY A 168 8.27 -1.55 0.30
CA GLY A 168 8.33 -2.26 1.57
C GLY A 168 7.28 -3.38 1.71
N THR A 169 6.85 -3.97 0.59
CA THR A 169 5.86 -5.06 0.60
C THR A 169 6.39 -6.32 1.25
N PHE A 170 7.62 -6.72 0.91
CA PHE A 170 8.26 -7.95 1.41
C PHE A 170 9.34 -7.69 2.44
N PHE A 171 10.03 -6.57 2.34
CA PHE A 171 11.16 -6.21 3.19
C PHE A 171 10.99 -4.77 3.67
N SER A 172 11.47 -4.48 4.88
CA SER A 172 11.54 -3.08 5.34
C SER A 172 12.37 -2.24 4.39
N ILE A 173 11.93 -1.00 4.17
CA ILE A 173 12.67 -0.02 3.36
C ILE A 173 14.07 0.23 3.92
N ASP A 174 14.25 0.08 5.22
CA ASP A 174 15.54 0.28 5.89
C ASP A 174 16.59 -0.76 5.49
N ASN A 175 16.16 -1.91 4.92
CA ASN A 175 17.06 -2.93 4.39
C ASN A 175 17.62 -2.58 3.00
N PHE A 176 17.09 -1.54 2.32
CA PHE A 176 17.61 -1.09 1.05
C PHE A 176 18.83 -0.16 1.25
N PRO A 177 19.73 -0.05 0.24
CA PRO A 177 20.83 0.90 0.27
C PRO A 177 20.33 2.32 0.54
N THR A 178 21.08 3.10 1.30
CA THR A 178 20.68 4.44 1.76
C THR A 178 20.33 5.41 0.62
N TRP A 179 20.99 5.27 -0.55
CA TRP A 179 20.68 6.08 -1.74
C TRP A 179 19.33 5.74 -2.37
N MET A 180 18.79 4.52 -2.16
CA MET A 180 17.52 4.06 -2.73
C MET A 180 16.33 4.40 -1.81
N GLN A 181 16.54 4.49 -0.50
CA GLN A 181 15.47 4.74 0.46
C GLN A 181 14.61 5.99 0.17
N PRO A 182 15.17 7.15 -0.27
CA PRO A 182 14.36 8.31 -0.62
C PRO A 182 13.38 8.02 -1.75
N PHE A 183 13.78 7.24 -2.77
CA PHE A 183 12.88 6.83 -3.85
C PHE A 183 11.78 5.91 -3.36
N CYS A 184 12.11 4.94 -2.48
CA CYS A 184 11.13 4.05 -1.87
C CYS A 184 10.08 4.83 -1.07
N ARG A 185 10.52 5.84 -0.31
CA ARG A 185 9.64 6.70 0.49
C ARG A 185 8.78 7.66 -0.34
N LEU A 186 9.12 7.90 -1.61
CA LEU A 186 8.29 8.72 -2.51
C LEU A 186 7.12 7.94 -3.12
N LEU A 187 7.16 6.61 -3.07
CA LEU A 187 6.13 5.78 -3.68
C LEU A 187 4.82 5.81 -2.88
N PRO A 188 3.67 6.00 -3.54
CA PRO A 188 2.37 6.04 -2.84
C PRO A 188 2.02 4.70 -2.16
N LEU A 189 2.39 3.57 -2.73
CA LEU A 189 2.17 2.27 -2.10
C LEU A 189 2.93 2.12 -0.78
N THR A 190 4.08 2.78 -0.61
CA THR A 190 4.82 2.82 0.65
C THR A 190 3.98 3.42 1.78
N HIS A 191 3.39 4.58 1.52
CA HIS A 191 2.55 5.27 2.51
C HIS A 191 1.29 4.50 2.84
N PHE A 192 0.69 3.84 1.84
CA PHE A 192 -0.42 2.91 2.07
C PHE A 192 -0.02 1.76 3.01
N ASN A 193 1.11 1.10 2.73
CA ASN A 193 1.60 -0.03 3.53
C ASN A 193 1.93 0.40 4.97
N ASN A 194 2.57 1.55 5.15
CA ASN A 194 2.90 2.09 6.47
C ASN A 194 1.62 2.44 7.25
N ALA A 195 0.70 3.20 6.65
CA ALA A 195 -0.56 3.55 7.29
C ALA A 195 -1.36 2.30 7.68
N MET A 196 -1.40 1.29 6.80
CA MET A 196 -2.12 0.06 7.07
C MET A 196 -1.50 -0.74 8.22
N ARG A 197 -0.16 -0.83 8.30
CA ARG A 197 0.54 -1.49 9.43
C ARG A 197 0.29 -0.77 10.74
N ASN A 198 0.40 0.56 10.74
CA ASN A 198 0.14 1.37 11.92
C ASN A 198 -1.30 1.21 12.42
N ILE A 199 -2.28 1.17 11.52
CA ILE A 199 -3.69 0.97 11.86
C ILE A 199 -3.94 -0.46 12.36
N SER A 200 -3.44 -1.48 11.65
CA SER A 200 -3.76 -2.88 11.96
C SER A 200 -3.06 -3.38 13.21
N PHE A 201 -1.76 -3.11 13.35
CA PHE A 201 -0.90 -3.67 14.41
C PHE A 201 -0.68 -2.70 15.56
N GLU A 202 -0.34 -1.44 15.29
CA GLU A 202 -0.12 -0.42 16.34
C GLU A 202 -1.44 0.09 16.93
N GLY A 203 -2.56 -0.10 16.23
CA GLY A 203 -3.88 0.42 16.64
C GLY A 203 -4.00 1.92 16.46
N ALA A 204 -3.21 2.51 15.55
CA ALA A 204 -3.26 3.92 15.26
C ALA A 204 -4.63 4.32 14.70
N SER A 205 -5.12 5.50 15.06
CA SER A 205 -6.32 6.07 14.47
C SER A 205 -6.02 6.62 13.07
N LEU A 206 -7.06 6.83 12.23
CA LEU A 206 -6.92 7.51 10.95
C LEU A 206 -6.28 8.90 11.07
N ILE A 207 -6.51 9.58 12.19
CA ILE A 207 -5.91 10.90 12.46
C ILE A 207 -4.40 10.77 12.72
N SER A 208 -3.96 9.72 13.40
CA SER A 208 -2.54 9.51 13.68
C SER A 208 -1.72 9.20 12.42
N VAL A 209 -2.33 8.56 11.42
CA VAL A 209 -1.69 8.25 10.12
C VAL A 209 -1.97 9.33 9.06
N TRP A 210 -2.44 10.51 9.49
CA TRP A 210 -2.71 11.64 8.59
C TRP A 210 -1.53 12.03 7.68
N PRO A 211 -0.25 11.97 8.10
CA PRO A 211 0.87 12.24 7.20
C PRO A 211 0.88 11.33 5.98
N ASP A 212 0.66 10.02 6.17
CA ASP A 212 0.60 9.06 5.06
C ASP A 212 -0.65 9.30 4.19
N ILE A 213 -1.80 9.56 4.80
CA ILE A 213 -3.04 9.87 4.07
C ILE A 213 -2.88 11.15 3.25
N SER A 214 -2.30 12.20 3.81
CA SER A 214 -2.08 13.46 3.10
C SER A 214 -1.16 13.29 1.89
N PHE A 215 -0.16 12.45 2.01
CA PHE A 215 0.71 12.10 0.90
C PHE A 215 -0.05 11.38 -0.23
N LEU A 216 -0.92 10.42 0.12
CA LEU A 216 -1.79 9.77 -0.87
C LEU A 216 -2.74 10.77 -1.54
N LEU A 217 -3.31 11.73 -0.79
CA LEU A 217 -4.18 12.77 -1.36
C LEU A 217 -3.43 13.70 -2.32
N ILE A 218 -2.20 14.09 -1.99
CA ILE A 218 -1.34 14.86 -2.91
C ILE A 218 -1.10 14.08 -4.21
N TRP A 219 -0.77 12.80 -4.10
CA TRP A 219 -0.60 11.94 -5.27
C TRP A 219 -1.88 11.81 -6.09
N ILE A 220 -3.07 11.73 -5.46
CA ILE A 220 -4.35 11.76 -6.18
C ILE A 220 -4.42 13.01 -7.07
N VAL A 221 -4.18 14.19 -6.49
CA VAL A 221 -4.23 15.44 -7.25
C VAL A 221 -3.25 15.44 -8.42
N VAL A 222 -2.00 15.04 -8.17
CA VAL A 222 -0.96 14.98 -9.21
C VAL A 222 -1.32 14.02 -10.33
N VAL A 223 -1.71 12.79 -9.97
CA VAL A 223 -2.03 11.73 -10.93
C VAL A 223 -3.25 12.10 -11.79
N TYR A 224 -4.31 12.62 -11.18
CA TYR A 224 -5.49 13.04 -11.94
C TYR A 224 -5.24 14.28 -12.79
N ALA A 225 -4.39 15.22 -12.35
CA ALA A 225 -3.95 16.35 -13.17
C ALA A 225 -3.18 15.88 -14.43
N ILE A 226 -2.31 14.88 -14.27
CA ILE A 226 -1.59 14.26 -15.39
C ILE A 226 -2.56 13.48 -16.27
N ALA A 227 -3.44 12.67 -15.68
CA ALA A 227 -4.43 11.90 -16.40
C ALA A 227 -5.33 12.81 -17.28
N PHE A 228 -5.78 13.93 -16.74
CA PHE A 228 -6.61 14.90 -17.47
C PHE A 228 -5.90 15.48 -18.70
N LYS A 229 -4.60 15.71 -18.62
CA LYS A 229 -3.80 16.22 -19.76
C LYS A 229 -3.54 15.16 -20.84
N ILE A 230 -3.36 13.89 -20.42
CA ILE A 230 -2.99 12.78 -21.32
C ILE A 230 -4.22 12.14 -21.94
N PHE A 231 -5.32 12.06 -21.20
CA PHE A 231 -6.51 11.36 -21.64
C PHE A 231 -7.22 12.15 -22.75
N LYS A 232 -7.13 11.64 -23.98
CA LYS A 232 -7.84 12.17 -25.13
C LYS A 232 -9.17 11.46 -25.31
N TRP A 233 -10.23 12.24 -25.45
CA TRP A 233 -11.61 11.76 -25.63
C TRP A 233 -11.96 11.43 -27.09
N GLU A 234 -10.98 11.59 -28.00
CA GLU A 234 -11.15 11.37 -29.42
C GLU A 234 -10.78 9.93 -29.83
#